data_9a6bf027ea8eee23560cc672ba09293a
#
_entry.id   9a6bf027ea8eee23560cc672ba09293a
#
_cell.length_a   1.000
_cell.length_b   1.000
_cell.length_c   1.000
_cell.angle_alpha   90.00
_cell.angle_beta   90.00
_cell.angle_gamma   90.00
#
_symmetry.space_group_name_H-M   'P 1'
#
loop_
_entity.id
_entity.type
_entity.pdbx_description
1 polymer ?
#
loop_
_entity_poly.entity_id
_entity_poly.type
_entity_poly.pdbx_seq_one_letter_code
_entity_poly.pdbx_strand_id
1 'polypeptide(L)'
;MPKSGYLLLLLFLSALAIPTIHNASAHSQLNSNSETIGNYEVQVATVPEIPAANEPFKLEFRVLNYAASTNYLNSFNTQNSEVDHFRMGLRVFYSDQLIDTIPPQSHNGGHWETTYTFRESGNHIVEVDLYDAGKNGETYTYQFNVSALNIFGPIFVYVISAGGLGCFAILIWVLITKKKMKAKH
;
A
#
# COMPACT_ATOMS: atom_id res chain seq x y z
N MET A 1 38.26 -8.35 -31.23
CA MET A 1 37.50 -7.38 -30.40
C MET A 1 38.14 -7.29 -29.04
N PRO A 2 38.40 -6.11 -28.50
CA PRO A 2 39.07 -5.96 -27.21
C PRO A 2 38.17 -6.48 -26.09
N LYS A 3 38.72 -7.31 -25.19
CA LYS A 3 38.02 -7.93 -24.04
C LYS A 3 37.26 -6.93 -23.15
N SER A 4 37.62 -5.64 -23.22
CA SER A 4 36.92 -4.54 -22.52
C SER A 4 35.51 -4.24 -23.03
N GLY A 5 35.18 -4.57 -24.28
CA GLY A 5 33.85 -4.33 -24.85
C GLY A 5 32.78 -5.26 -24.27
N TYR A 6 33.16 -6.50 -23.98
CA TYR A 6 32.22 -7.46 -23.36
C TYR A 6 31.92 -7.12 -21.91
N LEU A 7 32.89 -6.57 -21.17
CA LEU A 7 32.68 -6.15 -19.78
C LEU A 7 31.66 -4.98 -19.69
N LEU A 8 31.78 -4.03 -20.63
CA LEU A 8 30.82 -2.90 -20.73
C LEU A 8 29.43 -3.35 -21.13
N LEU A 9 29.34 -4.31 -22.05
CA LEU A 9 28.03 -4.87 -22.46
C LEU A 9 27.36 -5.63 -21.28
N LEU A 10 28.15 -6.38 -20.52
CA LEU A 10 27.65 -7.14 -19.36
C LEU A 10 27.17 -6.22 -18.24
N LEU A 11 27.89 -5.11 -17.97
CA LEU A 11 27.49 -4.07 -17.03
C LEU A 11 26.21 -3.34 -17.48
N PHE A 12 26.05 -3.09 -18.77
CA PHE A 12 24.86 -2.46 -19.33
C PHE A 12 23.65 -3.39 -19.26
N LEU A 13 23.82 -4.69 -19.55
CA LEU A 13 22.76 -5.70 -19.40
C LEU A 13 22.34 -5.90 -17.95
N SER A 14 23.28 -5.87 -17.01
CA SER A 14 22.96 -5.99 -15.58
C SER A 14 22.20 -4.77 -15.05
N ALA A 15 22.51 -3.57 -15.55
CA ALA A 15 21.78 -2.35 -15.20
C ALA A 15 20.35 -2.32 -15.76
N LEU A 16 20.11 -2.96 -16.92
CA LEU A 16 18.77 -3.12 -17.50
C LEU A 16 17.92 -4.19 -16.79
N ALA A 17 18.54 -5.14 -16.10
CA ALA A 17 17.84 -6.19 -15.36
C ALA A 17 17.30 -5.72 -13.99
N ILE A 18 17.84 -4.64 -13.44
CA ILE A 18 17.43 -4.11 -12.12
C ILE A 18 15.95 -3.67 -12.08
N PRO A 19 15.36 -3.05 -13.12
CA PRO A 19 13.97 -2.63 -13.08
C PRO A 19 12.95 -3.78 -13.12
N THR A 20 13.33 -4.99 -13.48
CA THR A 20 12.41 -6.12 -13.64
C THR A 20 12.15 -6.92 -12.35
N ILE A 21 12.80 -6.54 -11.24
CA ILE A 21 12.69 -7.28 -9.97
C ILE A 21 11.49 -6.82 -9.11
N HIS A 22 10.65 -5.93 -9.59
CA HIS A 22 9.62 -5.38 -8.73
C HIS A 22 8.28 -6.04 -8.80
N ASN A 23 8.15 -7.29 -8.91
CA ASN A 23 6.87 -7.92 -8.64
C ASN A 23 6.98 -9.28 -7.95
N ALA A 24 7.94 -9.43 -7.05
CA ALA A 24 7.76 -10.37 -5.97
C ALA A 24 6.89 -9.68 -4.92
N SER A 25 5.62 -9.45 -5.24
CA SER A 25 4.59 -9.16 -4.27
C SER A 25 4.42 -10.41 -3.41
N ALA A 26 5.24 -10.53 -2.38
CA ALA A 26 4.82 -11.29 -1.22
C ALA A 26 3.57 -10.56 -0.73
N HIS A 27 2.42 -11.23 -0.73
CA HIS A 27 1.14 -10.70 -0.30
C HIS A 27 1.13 -10.38 1.20
N SER A 28 1.87 -9.37 1.61
CA SER A 28 1.57 -8.61 2.80
C SER A 28 0.80 -7.38 2.33
N GLN A 29 -0.50 -7.41 2.44
CA GLN A 29 -1.35 -6.25 2.18
C GLN A 29 -0.97 -5.17 3.20
N LEU A 30 -0.11 -4.23 2.81
CA LEU A 30 0.45 -3.20 3.70
C LEU A 30 -0.66 -2.32 4.31
N ASN A 31 -1.74 -2.08 3.57
CA ASN A 31 -2.92 -1.36 4.02
C ASN A 31 -4.15 -2.28 4.11
N SER A 32 -3.95 -3.54 4.48
CA SER A 32 -5.03 -4.44 4.84
C SER A 32 -4.85 -4.83 6.29
N ASN A 33 -5.86 -4.61 7.09
CA ASN A 33 -5.85 -4.94 8.51
C ASN A 33 -7.26 -5.36 8.96
N SER A 34 -7.31 -6.09 10.07
CA SER A 34 -8.55 -6.45 10.71
C SER A 34 -8.47 -6.21 12.22
N GLU A 35 -9.57 -5.83 12.80
CA GLU A 35 -9.72 -5.66 14.25
C GLU A 35 -11.06 -6.23 14.70
N THR A 36 -11.05 -6.91 15.86
CA THR A 36 -12.25 -7.53 16.44
C THR A 36 -12.62 -6.84 17.73
N ILE A 37 -13.85 -6.34 17.81
CA ILE A 37 -14.43 -5.79 19.03
C ILE A 37 -15.79 -6.47 19.28
N GLY A 38 -15.94 -7.06 20.45
CA GLY A 38 -17.14 -7.84 20.78
C GLY A 38 -17.33 -9.02 19.83
N ASN A 39 -18.45 -9.05 19.12
CA ASN A 39 -18.80 -10.11 18.18
C ASN A 39 -18.52 -9.75 16.72
N TYR A 40 -17.96 -8.58 16.45
CA TYR A 40 -17.73 -8.12 15.09
C TYR A 40 -16.25 -7.97 14.78
N GLU A 41 -15.86 -8.45 13.63
CA GLU A 41 -14.56 -8.19 13.02
C GLU A 41 -14.79 -7.21 11.86
N VAL A 42 -14.05 -6.12 11.86
CA VAL A 42 -13.99 -5.18 10.75
C VAL A 42 -12.64 -5.33 10.07
N GLN A 43 -12.68 -5.55 8.77
CA GLN A 43 -11.51 -5.61 7.90
C GLN A 43 -11.50 -4.36 7.02
N VAL A 44 -10.32 -3.80 6.82
CA VAL A 44 -10.08 -2.66 5.94
C VAL A 44 -9.01 -3.01 4.92
N ALA A 45 -9.20 -2.59 3.68
CA ALA A 45 -8.20 -2.69 2.63
C ALA A 45 -8.22 -1.46 1.72
N THR A 46 -7.12 -1.21 0.99
CA THR A 46 -7.05 -0.16 -0.03
C THR A 46 -6.73 -0.72 -1.40
N VAL A 47 -7.31 -0.12 -2.44
CA VAL A 47 -7.01 -0.45 -3.84
C VAL A 47 -6.66 0.84 -4.59
N PRO A 48 -5.40 1.03 -5.01
CA PRO A 48 -4.25 0.13 -4.87
C PRO A 48 -3.83 -0.08 -3.41
N GLU A 49 -3.09 -1.15 -3.16
CA GLU A 49 -2.62 -1.55 -1.81
C GLU A 49 -1.91 -0.41 -1.07
N ILE A 50 -1.14 0.40 -1.78
CA ILE A 50 -0.56 1.63 -1.25
C ILE A 50 -1.01 2.78 -2.14
N PRO A 51 -2.01 3.57 -1.71
CA PRO A 51 -2.49 4.71 -2.47
C PRO A 51 -1.44 5.82 -2.53
N ALA A 52 -1.48 6.60 -3.60
CA ALA A 52 -0.67 7.81 -3.70
C ALA A 52 -1.45 9.01 -3.13
N ALA A 53 -0.75 9.91 -2.47
CA ALA A 53 -1.35 11.16 -2.03
C ALA A 53 -1.81 12.00 -3.24
N ASN A 54 -2.95 12.66 -3.11
CA ASN A 54 -3.64 13.43 -4.15
C ASN A 54 -4.19 12.61 -5.34
N GLU A 55 -4.21 11.28 -5.21
CA GLU A 55 -4.88 10.40 -6.18
C GLU A 55 -6.07 9.69 -5.53
N PRO A 56 -7.19 9.51 -6.27
CA PRO A 56 -8.32 8.75 -5.76
C PRO A 56 -7.99 7.26 -5.67
N PHE A 57 -8.42 6.65 -4.58
CA PHE A 57 -8.28 5.21 -4.35
C PHE A 57 -9.55 4.66 -3.70
N LYS A 58 -9.71 3.34 -3.70
CA LYS A 58 -10.82 2.69 -3.01
C LYS A 58 -10.40 2.31 -1.59
N LEU A 59 -11.27 2.63 -0.63
CA LEU A 59 -11.30 2.05 0.70
C LEU A 59 -12.37 0.97 0.69
N GLU A 60 -11.98 -0.26 1.04
CA GLU A 60 -12.87 -1.42 1.12
C GLU A 60 -13.00 -1.87 2.57
N PHE A 61 -14.22 -2.09 2.98
CA PHE A 61 -14.56 -2.54 4.32
C PHE A 61 -15.35 -3.84 4.25
N ARG A 62 -15.02 -4.76 5.16
CA ARG A 62 -15.79 -5.98 5.36
C ARG A 62 -16.13 -6.11 6.83
N VAL A 63 -17.39 -6.36 7.12
CA VAL A 63 -17.90 -6.58 8.48
C VAL A 63 -18.35 -8.03 8.61
N LEU A 64 -17.73 -8.74 9.55
CA LEU A 64 -17.98 -10.14 9.83
C LEU A 64 -18.54 -10.32 11.22
N ASN A 65 -19.44 -11.29 11.38
CA ASN A 65 -19.94 -11.70 12.69
C ASN A 65 -19.07 -12.84 13.23
N TYR A 66 -18.29 -12.55 14.25
CA TYR A 66 -17.37 -13.51 14.87
C TYR A 66 -18.11 -14.52 15.78
N ALA A 67 -19.24 -14.14 16.37
CA ALA A 67 -20.00 -15.01 17.27
C ALA A 67 -20.69 -16.17 16.54
N ALA A 68 -21.01 -16.02 15.25
CA ALA A 68 -21.58 -17.11 14.45
C ALA A 68 -20.59 -18.26 14.19
N SER A 69 -19.30 -18.03 14.43
CA SER A 69 -18.21 -18.98 14.21
C SER A 69 -17.91 -19.92 15.39
N THR A 70 -18.53 -19.74 16.55
CA THR A 70 -18.16 -20.47 17.79
C THR A 70 -18.82 -21.84 17.98
N ASN A 71 -19.29 -22.50 16.92
CA ASN A 71 -19.59 -23.93 17.00
C ASN A 71 -18.29 -24.73 17.00
N TYR A 72 -17.71 -24.92 18.20
CA TYR A 72 -16.43 -25.60 18.50
C TYR A 72 -16.31 -27.03 17.97
N LEU A 73 -17.32 -27.62 17.36
CA LEU A 73 -17.30 -28.99 16.88
C LEU A 73 -16.96 -29.15 15.39
N ASN A 74 -16.84 -28.04 14.62
CA ASN A 74 -16.48 -28.06 13.20
C ASN A 74 -15.34 -27.07 12.90
N SER A 75 -14.21 -27.17 13.60
CA SER A 75 -13.11 -26.22 13.53
C SER A 75 -12.33 -26.14 12.20
N PHE A 76 -12.85 -26.75 11.13
CA PHE A 76 -12.27 -26.63 9.79
C PHE A 76 -13.11 -25.83 8.80
N ASN A 77 -14.28 -25.30 9.22
CA ASN A 77 -15.17 -24.48 8.40
C ASN A 77 -15.65 -23.24 9.19
N THR A 78 -14.71 -22.50 9.77
CA THR A 78 -15.02 -21.15 10.30
C THR A 78 -15.22 -20.21 9.10
N GLN A 79 -16.35 -20.31 8.41
CA GLN A 79 -16.84 -19.22 7.59
C GLN A 79 -17.30 -18.13 8.57
N ASN A 80 -16.44 -17.13 8.80
CA ASN A 80 -16.88 -15.86 9.34
C ASN A 80 -18.00 -15.38 8.40
N SER A 81 -19.25 -15.38 8.90
CA SER A 81 -20.35 -14.96 8.05
C SER A 81 -20.36 -13.44 7.98
N GLU A 82 -20.39 -12.92 6.76
CA GLU A 82 -20.67 -11.50 6.56
C GLU A 82 -22.02 -11.15 7.19
N VAL A 83 -22.11 -9.94 7.73
CA VAL A 83 -23.37 -9.44 8.28
C VAL A 83 -24.35 -9.11 7.14
N ASP A 84 -25.65 -9.26 7.39
CA ASP A 84 -26.68 -8.95 6.38
C ASP A 84 -26.85 -7.44 6.17
N HIS A 85 -26.60 -6.66 7.21
CA HIS A 85 -26.66 -5.20 7.19
C HIS A 85 -25.82 -4.62 8.32
N PHE A 86 -25.31 -3.41 8.12
CA PHE A 86 -24.61 -2.63 9.15
C PHE A 86 -24.76 -1.14 8.89
N ARG A 87 -24.48 -0.34 9.92
CA ARG A 87 -24.43 1.11 9.84
C ARG A 87 -23.03 1.58 10.24
N MET A 88 -22.34 2.28 9.35
CA MET A 88 -20.94 2.65 9.52
C MET A 88 -20.69 4.10 9.16
N GLY A 89 -19.83 4.77 9.93
CA GLY A 89 -19.26 6.08 9.64
C GLY A 89 -17.75 6.03 9.73
N LEU A 90 -17.05 6.97 9.10
CA LEU A 90 -15.60 7.06 9.10
C LEU A 90 -15.13 8.41 9.59
N ARG A 91 -14.04 8.42 10.33
CA ARG A 91 -13.27 9.61 10.71
C ARG A 91 -11.82 9.40 10.30
N VAL A 92 -11.26 10.37 9.59
CA VAL A 92 -9.88 10.29 9.10
C VAL A 92 -9.02 11.32 9.81
N PHE A 93 -7.90 10.85 10.35
CA PHE A 93 -6.94 11.68 11.07
C PHE A 93 -5.58 11.67 10.35
N TYR A 94 -4.90 12.79 10.41
CA TYR A 94 -3.51 12.94 10.01
C TYR A 94 -2.77 13.77 11.07
N SER A 95 -1.63 13.27 11.57
CA SER A 95 -0.87 13.93 12.66
C SER A 95 -1.76 14.29 13.86
N ASP A 96 -2.62 13.36 14.30
CA ASP A 96 -3.57 13.50 15.41
C ASP A 96 -4.68 14.56 15.20
N GLN A 97 -4.78 15.12 14.00
CA GLN A 97 -5.85 16.05 13.65
C GLN A 97 -6.92 15.37 12.81
N LEU A 98 -8.18 15.56 13.18
CA LEU A 98 -9.32 15.13 12.35
C LEU A 98 -9.32 15.97 11.07
N ILE A 99 -9.13 15.30 9.93
CA ILE A 99 -9.08 15.97 8.63
C ILE A 99 -10.34 15.76 7.80
N ASP A 100 -11.09 14.67 8.07
CA ASP A 100 -12.32 14.40 7.33
C ASP A 100 -13.26 13.47 8.11
N THR A 101 -14.55 13.51 7.75
CA THR A 101 -15.59 12.67 8.35
C THR A 101 -16.59 12.25 7.27
N ILE A 102 -16.80 10.94 7.12
CA ILE A 102 -17.90 10.39 6.34
C ILE A 102 -19.02 10.04 7.30
N PRO A 103 -20.20 10.67 7.16
CA PRO A 103 -21.30 10.48 8.10
C PRO A 103 -21.80 9.04 8.06
N PRO A 104 -22.45 8.55 9.16
CA PRO A 104 -22.97 7.20 9.23
C PRO A 104 -23.96 6.89 8.11
N GLN A 105 -23.74 5.79 7.40
CA GLN A 105 -24.59 5.28 6.34
C GLN A 105 -24.94 3.83 6.63
N SER A 106 -26.15 3.41 6.21
CA SER A 106 -26.59 2.01 6.31
C SER A 106 -26.25 1.28 5.02
N HIS A 107 -25.69 0.09 5.16
CA HIS A 107 -25.29 -0.77 4.06
C HIS A 107 -25.96 -2.14 4.17
N ASN A 108 -26.30 -2.72 3.03
CA ASN A 108 -26.81 -4.08 2.92
C ASN A 108 -25.67 -5.02 2.51
N GLY A 109 -25.60 -6.18 3.15
CA GLY A 109 -24.47 -7.10 3.03
C GLY A 109 -23.28 -6.66 3.88
N GLY A 110 -22.31 -7.55 4.07
CA GLY A 110 -21.15 -7.33 4.92
C GLY A 110 -20.00 -6.55 4.25
N HIS A 111 -20.19 -6.06 3.03
CA HIS A 111 -19.15 -5.36 2.26
C HIS A 111 -19.58 -3.94 1.89
N TRP A 112 -18.67 -2.99 2.01
CA TRP A 112 -18.82 -1.61 1.56
C TRP A 112 -17.53 -1.09 0.99
N GLU A 113 -17.61 -0.35 -0.12
CA GLU A 113 -16.50 0.37 -0.71
C GLU A 113 -16.82 1.87 -0.87
N THR A 114 -15.81 2.70 -0.71
CA THR A 114 -15.90 4.13 -1.00
C THR A 114 -14.63 4.63 -1.68
N THR A 115 -14.75 5.66 -2.50
CA THR A 115 -13.59 6.33 -3.09
C THR A 115 -13.13 7.44 -2.16
N TYR A 116 -11.85 7.46 -1.86
CA TYR A 116 -11.23 8.46 -0.99
C TYR A 116 -9.95 9.02 -1.63
N THR A 117 -9.50 10.18 -1.14
CA THR A 117 -8.24 10.82 -1.58
C THR A 117 -7.53 11.43 -0.38
N PHE A 118 -6.37 10.89 -0.01
CA PHE A 118 -5.51 11.54 0.96
C PHE A 118 -4.79 12.73 0.34
N ARG A 119 -4.82 13.88 0.99
CA ARG A 119 -4.11 15.09 0.53
C ARG A 119 -2.63 15.06 0.87
N GLU A 120 -2.29 14.43 1.99
CA GLU A 120 -0.94 14.35 2.50
C GLU A 120 -0.39 12.93 2.33
N SER A 121 0.92 12.83 2.12
CA SER A 121 1.62 11.55 2.16
C SER A 121 2.01 11.19 3.60
N GLY A 122 2.06 9.92 3.90
CA GLY A 122 2.40 9.42 5.23
C GLY A 122 1.32 8.54 5.82
N ASN A 123 1.33 8.39 7.13
CA ASN A 123 0.40 7.54 7.85
C ASN A 123 -0.85 8.33 8.27
N HIS A 124 -2.01 7.78 7.93
CA HIS A 124 -3.32 8.26 8.34
C HIS A 124 -3.95 7.24 9.29
N ILE A 125 -4.71 7.72 10.25
CA ILE A 125 -5.56 6.86 11.09
C ILE A 125 -6.98 6.98 10.53
N VAL A 126 -7.54 5.83 10.14
CA VAL A 126 -8.93 5.71 9.73
C VAL A 126 -9.68 5.06 10.88
N GLU A 127 -10.50 5.84 11.56
CA GLU A 127 -11.42 5.32 12.57
C GLU A 127 -12.74 4.94 11.92
N VAL A 128 -13.17 3.74 12.22
CA VAL A 128 -14.41 3.14 11.71
C VAL A 128 -15.38 3.01 12.87
N ASP A 129 -16.44 3.77 12.83
CA ASP A 129 -17.51 3.69 13.83
C ASP A 129 -18.60 2.75 13.31
N LEU A 130 -18.72 1.57 13.92
CA LEU A 130 -19.79 0.62 13.65
C LEU A 130 -20.93 0.86 14.66
N TYR A 131 -22.04 1.39 14.17
CA TYR A 131 -23.20 1.78 14.98
C TYR A 131 -24.09 0.58 15.24
N ASP A 132 -24.80 0.62 16.35
CA ASP A 132 -25.78 -0.40 16.76
C ASP A 132 -25.19 -1.82 16.90
N ALA A 133 -23.86 -1.91 17.12
CA ALA A 133 -23.13 -3.16 17.19
C ALA A 133 -23.16 -3.80 18.59
N GLY A 134 -23.22 -3.01 19.65
CA GLY A 134 -23.24 -3.47 21.02
C GLY A 134 -24.62 -3.90 21.52
N LYS A 135 -24.65 -4.55 22.69
CA LYS A 135 -25.89 -5.11 23.27
C LYS A 135 -27.02 -4.10 23.52
N ASN A 136 -26.70 -2.82 23.63
CA ASN A 136 -27.64 -1.73 23.90
C ASN A 136 -27.61 -0.64 22.80
N GLY A 137 -27.23 -1.00 21.57
CA GLY A 137 -27.06 -0.02 20.51
C GLY A 137 -25.74 0.78 20.64
N GLU A 138 -24.75 0.23 21.33
CA GLU A 138 -23.45 0.86 21.48
C GLU A 138 -22.70 0.91 20.15
N THR A 139 -21.90 1.96 19.97
CA THR A 139 -21.01 2.10 18.81
C THR A 139 -19.66 1.52 19.14
N TYR A 140 -19.13 0.66 18.25
CA TYR A 140 -17.76 0.17 18.32
C TYR A 140 -16.88 0.97 17.38
N THR A 141 -15.75 1.47 17.88
CA THR A 141 -14.78 2.24 17.09
C THR A 141 -13.52 1.41 16.88
N TYR A 142 -13.20 1.16 15.63
CA TYR A 142 -12.01 0.45 15.17
C TYR A 142 -11.00 1.44 14.63
N GLN A 143 -9.69 1.17 14.79
CA GLN A 143 -8.62 2.06 14.32
C GLN A 143 -7.69 1.35 13.36
N PHE A 144 -7.53 1.91 12.17
CA PHE A 144 -6.67 1.35 11.14
C PHE A 144 -5.64 2.38 10.69
N ASN A 145 -4.38 1.92 10.60
CA ASN A 145 -3.31 2.71 10.01
C ASN A 145 -3.29 2.49 8.49
N VAL A 146 -3.45 3.56 7.72
CA VAL A 146 -3.43 3.55 6.26
C VAL A 146 -2.36 4.50 5.76
N SER A 147 -1.38 3.95 5.03
CA SER A 147 -0.25 4.74 4.52
C SER A 147 -0.49 5.19 3.09
N ALA A 148 -0.19 6.46 2.81
CA ALA A 148 -0.20 7.03 1.47
C ALA A 148 1.21 7.43 1.02
N LEU A 149 1.58 7.05 -0.21
CA LEU A 149 2.88 7.38 -0.79
C LEU A 149 2.92 8.80 -1.33
N ASN A 150 4.10 9.41 -1.23
CA ASN A 150 4.40 10.60 -2.01
C ASN A 150 4.72 10.19 -3.45
N ILE A 151 3.97 10.70 -4.43
CA ILE A 151 4.16 10.45 -5.87
C ILE A 151 5.59 10.77 -6.33
N PHE A 152 6.20 11.83 -5.76
CA PHE A 152 7.53 12.28 -6.15
C PHE A 152 8.66 11.37 -5.65
N GLY A 153 8.44 10.54 -4.63
CA GLY A 153 9.45 9.67 -4.07
C GLY A 153 10.05 8.71 -5.10
N PRO A 154 9.27 7.90 -5.81
CA PRO A 154 9.75 7.02 -6.88
C PRO A 154 10.43 7.79 -8.02
N ILE A 155 9.86 8.92 -8.45
CA ILE A 155 10.43 9.76 -9.53
C ILE A 155 11.82 10.24 -9.14
N PHE A 156 11.99 10.70 -7.91
CA PHE A 156 13.28 11.16 -7.39
C PHE A 156 14.34 10.05 -7.40
N VAL A 157 13.98 8.84 -6.99
CA VAL A 157 14.86 7.67 -7.04
C VAL A 157 15.27 7.34 -8.48
N TYR A 158 14.34 7.37 -9.45
CA TYR A 158 14.64 7.13 -10.85
C TYR A 158 15.58 8.20 -11.43
N VAL A 159 15.34 9.47 -11.13
CA VAL A 159 16.18 10.58 -11.63
C VAL A 159 17.60 10.47 -11.08
N ILE A 160 17.79 10.21 -9.80
CA ILE A 160 19.11 10.03 -9.20
C ILE A 160 19.82 8.82 -9.77
N SER A 161 19.11 7.69 -9.92
CA SER A 161 19.70 6.46 -10.48
C SER A 161 20.13 6.65 -11.92
N ALA A 162 19.30 7.27 -12.76
CA ALA A 162 19.64 7.57 -14.15
C ALA A 162 20.81 8.56 -14.26
N GLY A 163 20.82 9.61 -13.42
CA GLY A 163 21.92 10.57 -13.33
C GLY A 163 23.23 9.93 -12.90
N GLY A 164 23.21 9.08 -11.89
CA GLY A 164 24.39 8.32 -11.43
C GLY A 164 24.96 7.42 -12.50
N LEU A 165 24.12 6.66 -13.20
CA LEU A 165 24.53 5.81 -14.33
C LEU A 165 25.14 6.63 -15.48
N GLY A 166 24.53 7.78 -15.79
CA GLY A 166 25.05 8.70 -16.81
C GLY A 166 26.43 9.24 -16.46
N CYS A 167 26.67 9.70 -15.24
CA CYS A 167 27.96 10.14 -14.75
C CYS A 167 29.02 9.00 -14.82
N PHE A 168 28.63 7.80 -14.43
CA PHE A 168 29.53 6.63 -14.48
C PHE A 168 29.93 6.28 -15.91
N ALA A 169 29.00 6.32 -16.86
CA ALA A 169 29.24 6.08 -18.27
C ALA A 169 30.22 7.13 -18.86
N ILE A 170 30.07 8.41 -18.50
CA ILE A 170 30.98 9.49 -18.92
C ILE A 170 32.37 9.25 -18.36
N LEU A 171 32.52 8.89 -17.08
CA LEU A 171 33.80 8.59 -16.47
C LEU A 171 34.55 7.44 -17.20
N ILE A 172 33.83 6.36 -17.48
CA ILE A 172 34.40 5.23 -18.25
C ILE A 172 34.85 5.68 -19.64
N TRP A 173 34.02 6.47 -20.33
CA TRP A 173 34.34 6.98 -21.65
C TRP A 173 35.61 7.84 -21.64
N VAL A 174 35.75 8.74 -20.66
CA VAL A 174 36.95 9.59 -20.47
C VAL A 174 38.19 8.72 -20.19
N LEU A 175 38.09 7.69 -19.35
CA LEU A 175 39.22 6.79 -19.05
C LEU A 175 39.66 6.01 -20.27
N ILE A 176 38.74 5.52 -21.09
CA ILE A 176 39.06 4.78 -22.31
C ILE A 176 39.70 5.69 -23.35
N THR A 177 39.22 6.90 -23.54
CA THR A 177 39.76 7.87 -24.49
C THR A 177 41.20 8.32 -24.08
N LYS A 178 41.44 8.59 -22.80
CA LYS A 178 42.77 8.91 -22.27
C LYS A 178 43.76 7.77 -22.49
N LYS A 179 43.32 6.51 -22.29
CA LYS A 179 44.21 5.34 -22.51
C LYS A 179 44.57 5.17 -23.99
N LYS A 180 43.65 5.43 -24.91
CA LYS A 180 43.90 5.37 -26.35
C LYS A 180 44.89 6.46 -26.82
N MET A 181 44.86 7.65 -26.24
CA MET A 181 45.77 8.74 -26.56
C MET A 181 47.22 8.43 -26.10
N LYS A 182 47.39 7.83 -24.90
CA LYS A 182 48.71 7.42 -24.39
C LYS A 182 49.34 6.26 -25.16
N ALA A 183 48.58 5.44 -25.86
CA ALA A 183 49.08 4.31 -26.63
C ALA A 183 49.51 4.71 -28.07
N LYS A 184 49.28 5.96 -28.48
CA LYS A 184 49.70 6.50 -29.80
C LYS A 184 50.98 7.31 -29.77
N HIS A 185 51.54 7.55 -28.60
CA HIS A 185 52.86 8.14 -28.40
C HIS A 185 53.81 7.08 -27.83
#